data_824f4dc5fc473d8b2112100551414c2d
#
_entry.id   824f4dc5fc473d8b2112100551414c2d
#
_cell.length_a   1.000
_cell.length_b   1.000
_cell.length_c   1.000
_cell.angle_alpha   90.00
_cell.angle_beta   90.00
_cell.angle_gamma   90.00
#
_symmetry.space_group_name_H-M   'P 1'
#
loop_
_entity.id
_entity.type
_entity.pdbx_description
1 polymer ?
#
loop_
_entity_poly.entity_id
_entity_poly.type
_entity_poly.pdbx_seq_one_letter_code
_entity_poly.pdbx_strand_id
1 'polypeptide(L)'
;MQSSTYAVKGNAAFAFQRRTFSSNRSATSAGIRFADKKSIATTGPLYCSGSKAMGAKLARAENGIQSVMSFSSVKARSVRAQASSGDAEEAIPLRSEGKRSGTVLPFVGVACLGAILFGYHLGVVNGALEYLAKDLGIAENTVLQGWIVSALLAGATVGSFTGGALADKFGRTRTFQLDAIPLAIGAFLCATAQSVQTMIVGRLLAGIGIGISSAIVPLYISEISPTEIRGALGSVNQLFICIGILAALIAGLPLAANPLWWRTMFGVAVIPSVLLAIGMAFSPESPRWLVQQGKVSQAEKAIKTLYGKERVVELVRDLSTSGQGSSEPEAGWFDLFSSRYWKVVSVGAALFLFQQLAGINAVVYYSTSVFRSTGIQSDVAASALVGASNVFGTAVASSLMDKMGRKSLLLTSFGGMALSMLLLSLSFTWKALAAYSGTLAVVGTVLYVLSFSLGAGPVPALLLPEIFASRIRAKAVALSLGMHWISNFVIGLYFLSVVTRFGISSVYLGFAGVCVLAVLYIAGNVVETKGRSLEEIELALTAGV
;
A
#
# COMPACT_ATOMS: atom_id res chain seq x y z
N MET A 1 -43.44 -25.25 -36.62
CA MET A 1 -44.45 -25.72 -35.63
C MET A 1 -43.91 -25.50 -34.25
N GLN A 2 -44.69 -24.74 -33.49
CA GLN A 2 -44.69 -24.47 -32.06
C GLN A 2 -43.48 -23.80 -31.42
N SER A 3 -43.67 -22.51 -31.28
CA SER A 3 -43.18 -21.58 -30.30
C SER A 3 -43.45 -22.03 -28.86
N SER A 4 -42.51 -21.86 -27.96
CA SER A 4 -42.78 -21.81 -26.54
C SER A 4 -42.05 -20.63 -25.92
N THR A 5 -42.84 -19.61 -25.67
CA THR A 5 -42.54 -18.37 -24.99
C THR A 5 -42.52 -18.64 -23.49
N TYR A 6 -41.38 -18.45 -22.82
CA TYR A 6 -41.35 -18.29 -21.37
C TYR A 6 -41.06 -16.84 -21.04
N ALA A 7 -42.12 -16.13 -20.71
CA ALA A 7 -42.05 -14.83 -20.06
C ALA A 7 -41.70 -15.04 -18.57
N VAL A 8 -40.53 -14.60 -18.14
CA VAL A 8 -40.23 -14.41 -16.72
C VAL A 8 -40.34 -12.92 -16.40
N LYS A 9 -41.46 -12.58 -15.80
CA LYS A 9 -41.63 -11.31 -15.05
C LYS A 9 -40.72 -11.32 -13.86
N GLY A 10 -39.94 -10.28 -13.68
CA GLY A 10 -39.13 -10.04 -12.51
C GLY A 10 -38.65 -8.60 -12.48
N ASN A 11 -39.61 -7.64 -12.40
CA ASN A 11 -39.33 -6.27 -12.02
C ASN A 11 -38.92 -6.23 -10.53
N ALA A 12 -37.68 -5.92 -10.26
CA ALA A 12 -37.26 -5.34 -9.00
C ALA A 12 -36.45 -4.08 -9.31
N ALA A 13 -37.18 -3.03 -9.68
CA ALA A 13 -36.64 -1.68 -9.71
C ALA A 13 -36.40 -1.25 -8.24
N PHE A 14 -35.15 -1.06 -7.86
CA PHE A 14 -34.81 -0.31 -6.66
C PHE A 14 -35.11 1.18 -6.91
N ALA A 15 -36.37 1.55 -6.72
CA ALA A 15 -36.78 2.95 -6.63
C ALA A 15 -36.31 3.48 -5.27
N PHE A 16 -35.27 4.28 -5.27
CA PHE A 16 -34.95 5.17 -4.17
C PHE A 16 -36.08 6.22 -4.07
N GLN A 17 -37.00 6.00 -3.13
CA GLN A 17 -38.13 6.88 -2.87
C GLN A 17 -37.60 8.19 -2.27
N ARG A 18 -37.43 9.19 -3.11
CA ARG A 18 -37.37 10.59 -2.69
C ARG A 18 -38.70 10.94 -2.06
N ARG A 19 -38.78 11.00 -0.75
CA ARG A 19 -39.87 11.69 -0.06
C ARG A 19 -39.64 13.18 -0.23
N THR A 20 -40.34 13.76 -1.18
CA THR A 20 -40.58 15.19 -1.26
C THR A 20 -41.53 15.56 -0.12
N PHE A 21 -41.01 16.25 0.89
CA PHE A 21 -41.84 16.94 1.86
C PHE A 21 -42.43 18.20 1.18
N SER A 22 -43.69 18.16 0.82
CA SER A 22 -44.52 19.31 0.50
C SER A 22 -44.86 20.01 1.81
N SER A 23 -44.26 21.15 2.07
CA SER A 23 -44.70 22.03 3.14
C SER A 23 -45.62 23.11 2.59
N ASN A 24 -46.92 22.91 2.72
CA ASN A 24 -47.87 24.01 2.79
C ASN A 24 -47.62 24.76 4.10
N ARG A 25 -47.25 26.04 4.00
CA ARG A 25 -47.43 27.00 5.08
C ARG A 25 -47.92 28.33 4.53
N SER A 26 -49.13 28.60 4.91
CA SER A 26 -49.79 29.88 4.88
C SER A 26 -49.01 30.95 5.68
N ALA A 27 -49.03 32.15 5.12
CA ALA A 27 -48.46 33.37 5.66
C ALA A 27 -49.15 33.83 6.97
N THR A 28 -48.34 34.30 7.90
CA THR A 28 -48.74 35.38 8.80
C THR A 28 -47.53 36.27 9.08
N SER A 29 -47.73 37.51 8.71
CA SER A 29 -46.84 38.63 8.89
C SER A 29 -46.79 39.11 10.33
N ALA A 30 -45.61 39.36 10.87
CA ALA A 30 -45.41 40.34 11.93
C ALA A 30 -44.02 40.96 11.79
N GLY A 31 -44.03 42.22 11.40
CA GLY A 31 -42.83 43.03 11.27
C GLY A 31 -42.35 43.53 12.62
N ILE A 32 -41.06 43.63 12.79
CA ILE A 32 -40.43 44.55 13.77
C ILE A 32 -39.26 45.26 13.09
N ARG A 33 -39.23 46.55 13.34
CA ARG A 33 -38.49 47.60 12.67
C ARG A 33 -36.99 47.63 13.04
N PHE A 34 -36.23 48.13 12.09
CA PHE A 34 -34.91 48.75 12.23
C PHE A 34 -34.84 49.81 13.33
N ALA A 35 -33.73 49.89 14.03
CA ALA A 35 -33.24 51.08 14.66
C ALA A 35 -31.75 51.28 14.37
N ASP A 36 -31.50 52.47 13.87
CA ASP A 36 -30.28 53.01 13.31
C ASP A 36 -29.32 53.56 14.39
N LYS A 37 -28.04 53.56 14.02
CA LYS A 37 -26.96 54.51 14.37
C LYS A 37 -26.76 55.01 15.79
N LYS A 38 -25.50 54.88 16.24
CA LYS A 38 -24.64 56.06 16.51
C LYS A 38 -23.17 55.69 16.72
N SER A 39 -22.34 56.39 15.99
CA SER A 39 -20.89 56.54 16.13
C SER A 39 -20.54 57.23 17.45
N ILE A 40 -19.39 56.93 18.05
CA ILE A 40 -18.49 57.90 18.71
C ILE A 40 -17.08 57.29 18.78
N ALA A 41 -16.13 58.18 18.55
CA ALA A 41 -14.71 57.99 18.30
C ALA A 41 -13.85 57.94 19.59
N THR A 42 -12.58 57.53 19.31
CA THR A 42 -11.32 57.90 20.00
C THR A 42 -11.02 57.25 21.36
N THR A 43 -9.95 56.49 21.43
CA THR A 43 -8.63 56.84 22.02
C THR A 43 -7.81 55.58 22.35
N GLY A 44 -6.56 55.61 21.95
CA GLY A 44 -5.41 55.05 22.66
C GLY A 44 -4.94 53.61 22.35
N PRO A 45 -3.63 53.44 22.17
CA PRO A 45 -3.09 52.13 21.77
C PRO A 45 -2.84 51.27 22.99
N LEU A 46 -3.40 50.07 23.01
CA LEU A 46 -3.03 49.02 23.94
C LEU A 46 -2.10 48.02 23.24
N TYR A 47 -0.89 47.97 23.70
CA TYR A 47 0.14 46.98 23.39
C TYR A 47 -0.42 45.55 23.43
N CYS A 48 -0.37 44.88 22.32
CA CYS A 48 -0.73 43.45 22.25
C CYS A 48 0.54 42.61 22.31
N SER A 49 0.86 42.14 23.49
CA SER A 49 1.90 41.15 23.76
C SER A 49 1.41 39.75 23.41
N GLY A 50 1.30 39.46 22.10
CA GLY A 50 0.78 38.20 21.60
C GLY A 50 1.69 37.44 20.63
N SER A 51 2.84 38.02 20.23
CA SER A 51 3.65 37.41 19.17
C SER A 51 4.70 36.39 19.64
N LYS A 52 4.96 36.27 20.93
CA LYS A 52 5.95 35.29 21.46
C LYS A 52 5.41 33.87 21.64
N ALA A 53 4.10 33.67 21.73
CA ALA A 53 3.51 32.34 21.89
C ALA A 53 3.36 31.57 20.57
N MET A 54 3.28 32.26 19.44
CA MET A 54 3.13 31.63 18.12
C MET A 54 4.49 31.20 17.54
N GLY A 55 5.56 31.93 17.82
CA GLY A 55 6.94 31.54 17.45
C GLY A 55 7.43 30.30 18.21
N ALA A 56 7.05 30.15 19.48
CA ALA A 56 7.43 28.98 20.27
C ALA A 56 6.71 27.67 19.85
N LYS A 57 5.51 27.76 19.27
CA LYS A 57 4.80 26.60 18.73
C LYS A 57 5.32 26.16 17.36
N LEU A 58 5.77 27.06 16.52
CA LEU A 58 6.42 26.76 15.25
C LEU A 58 7.83 26.19 15.45
N ALA A 59 8.63 26.75 16.36
CA ALA A 59 9.94 26.19 16.69
C ALA A 59 9.85 24.79 17.34
N ARG A 60 8.73 24.48 18.03
CA ARG A 60 8.50 23.14 18.60
C ARG A 60 8.05 22.13 17.55
N ALA A 61 7.42 22.58 16.47
CA ALA A 61 7.08 21.73 15.31
C ALA A 61 8.30 21.43 14.44
N GLU A 62 9.19 22.40 14.22
CA GLU A 62 10.46 22.17 13.50
C GLU A 62 11.41 21.24 14.26
N ASN A 63 11.52 21.36 15.57
CA ASN A 63 12.28 20.43 16.40
C ASN A 63 11.68 19.02 16.44
N GLY A 64 10.36 18.89 16.28
CA GLY A 64 9.68 17.59 16.14
C GLY A 64 10.02 16.87 14.84
N ILE A 65 10.16 17.60 13.74
CA ILE A 65 10.53 17.04 12.43
C ILE A 65 12.02 16.69 12.38
N GLN A 66 12.90 17.50 12.99
CA GLN A 66 14.32 17.17 13.10
C GLN A 66 14.58 15.99 14.05
N SER A 67 13.76 15.77 15.08
CA SER A 67 13.92 14.62 15.98
C SER A 67 13.51 13.29 15.32
N VAL A 68 12.61 13.31 14.34
CA VAL A 68 12.26 12.12 13.53
C VAL A 68 13.40 11.74 12.57
N MET A 69 14.23 12.69 12.16
CA MET A 69 15.41 12.42 11.34
C MET A 69 16.70 12.11 12.12
N SER A 70 16.72 12.32 13.45
CA SER A 70 17.93 12.15 14.27
C SER A 70 17.92 10.90 15.19
N PHE A 71 16.94 10.00 15.05
CA PHE A 71 16.86 8.78 15.84
C PHE A 71 17.69 7.63 15.25
N SER A 72 19.02 7.80 15.16
CA SER A 72 19.95 6.68 14.99
C SER A 72 21.28 6.91 15.72
N SER A 73 21.21 7.23 17.00
CA SER A 73 22.37 7.08 17.87
C SER A 73 21.98 6.39 19.18
N VAL A 74 21.77 5.07 19.11
CA VAL A 74 21.74 4.23 20.30
C VAL A 74 23.19 4.05 20.75
N LYS A 75 23.57 4.67 21.86
CA LYS A 75 24.83 4.42 22.56
C LYS A 75 24.93 2.94 22.91
N ALA A 76 25.82 2.23 22.25
CA ALA A 76 26.26 0.90 22.67
C ALA A 76 26.95 1.03 24.05
N ARG A 77 26.36 0.41 25.06
CA ARG A 77 26.93 0.27 26.40
C ARG A 77 28.03 -0.79 26.33
N SER A 78 29.29 -0.38 26.39
CA SER A 78 30.43 -1.28 26.42
C SER A 78 30.38 -2.18 27.66
N VAL A 79 30.20 -3.48 27.43
CA VAL A 79 30.52 -4.50 28.45
C VAL A 79 32.02 -4.73 28.41
N ARG A 80 32.69 -4.32 29.48
CA ARG A 80 34.12 -4.51 29.68
C ARG A 80 34.35 -5.95 30.13
N ALA A 81 34.75 -6.81 29.23
CA ALA A 81 35.30 -8.11 29.58
C ALA A 81 36.81 -7.94 29.80
N GLN A 82 37.29 -8.25 30.99
CA GLN A 82 38.71 -8.43 31.27
C GLN A 82 39.19 -9.73 30.64
N ALA A 83 40.09 -9.64 29.69
CA ALA A 83 40.90 -10.77 29.25
C ALA A 83 42.37 -10.37 29.30
N SER A 84 43.17 -11.27 29.82
CA SER A 84 44.61 -11.19 30.11
C SER A 84 45.45 -11.04 28.84
N SER A 85 46.59 -10.41 29.07
CA SER A 85 47.74 -10.16 28.19
C SER A 85 48.12 -11.26 27.22
N GLY A 86 48.34 -10.89 25.96
CA GLY A 86 49.05 -11.66 24.94
C GLY A 86 48.73 -11.14 23.54
N ASP A 87 49.75 -10.52 22.95
CA ASP A 87 49.88 -10.14 21.53
C ASP A 87 49.07 -8.94 21.01
N ALA A 88 49.82 -7.85 20.87
CA ALA A 88 49.35 -6.63 20.21
C ALA A 88 49.35 -6.81 18.71
N GLU A 89 48.20 -7.15 18.16
CA GLU A 89 47.88 -6.96 16.74
C GLU A 89 47.16 -5.61 16.60
N GLU A 90 47.72 -4.71 15.83
CA GLU A 90 47.28 -3.34 15.61
C GLU A 90 45.82 -3.32 15.17
N ALA A 91 44.88 -3.02 16.08
CA ALA A 91 43.48 -2.80 15.76
C ALA A 91 43.36 -1.50 14.96
N ILE A 92 43.15 -1.64 13.66
CA ILE A 92 42.77 -0.52 12.78
C ILE A 92 41.46 0.06 13.32
N PRO A 93 41.40 1.35 13.69
CA PRO A 93 40.17 1.94 14.19
C PRO A 93 39.13 1.97 13.05
N LEU A 94 38.04 1.24 13.22
CA LEU A 94 36.84 1.36 12.42
C LEU A 94 36.28 2.78 12.54
N ARG A 95 36.72 3.63 11.63
CA ARG A 95 36.26 5.02 11.51
C ARG A 95 34.86 5.00 10.88
N SER A 96 33.84 5.18 11.71
CA SER A 96 32.46 5.34 11.30
C SER A 96 32.32 6.65 10.47
N GLU A 97 32.41 6.56 9.16
CA GLU A 97 32.07 7.68 8.27
C GLU A 97 30.59 7.67 7.92
N GLY A 98 29.77 8.29 8.76
CA GLY A 98 28.35 8.53 8.56
C GLY A 98 27.97 9.54 7.47
N LYS A 99 28.75 9.68 6.39
CA LYS A 99 28.56 10.78 5.43
C LYS A 99 28.18 10.40 3.99
N ARG A 100 28.01 9.11 3.63
CA ARG A 100 27.77 8.71 2.22
C ARG A 100 26.50 7.92 1.92
N SER A 101 25.56 7.82 2.88
CA SER A 101 24.22 7.23 2.63
C SER A 101 23.38 8.05 1.63
N GLY A 102 23.72 9.32 1.42
CA GLY A 102 22.95 10.23 0.55
C GLY A 102 23.04 9.93 -0.95
N THR A 103 24.08 9.19 -1.41
CA THR A 103 24.28 8.90 -2.84
C THR A 103 23.31 7.84 -3.39
N VAL A 104 22.74 7.01 -2.54
CA VAL A 104 21.77 5.96 -2.92
C VAL A 104 20.35 6.52 -3.04
N LEU A 105 20.01 7.54 -2.25
CA LEU A 105 18.65 8.07 -2.16
C LEU A 105 18.02 8.52 -3.49
N PRO A 106 18.73 9.19 -4.41
CA PRO A 106 18.16 9.55 -5.70
C PRO A 106 17.69 8.32 -6.50
N PHE A 107 18.47 7.25 -6.51
CA PHE A 107 18.15 6.02 -7.24
C PHE A 107 17.00 5.24 -6.57
N VAL A 108 16.94 5.25 -5.25
CA VAL A 108 15.76 4.77 -4.50
C VAL A 108 14.53 5.60 -4.86
N GLY A 109 14.65 6.92 -4.94
CA GLY A 109 13.56 7.82 -5.36
C GLY A 109 13.04 7.51 -6.76
N VAL A 110 13.92 7.21 -7.71
CA VAL A 110 13.51 6.77 -9.06
C VAL A 110 12.76 5.44 -9.01
N ALA A 111 13.26 4.45 -8.28
CA ALA A 111 12.58 3.16 -8.11
C ALA A 111 11.19 3.33 -7.45
N CYS A 112 11.05 4.26 -6.51
CA CYS A 112 9.79 4.57 -5.85
C CYS A 112 8.72 5.16 -6.79
N LEU A 113 9.09 5.66 -7.99
CA LEU A 113 8.08 6.00 -9.01
C LEU A 113 7.25 4.78 -9.41
N GLY A 114 7.84 3.59 -9.47
CA GLY A 114 7.11 2.34 -9.67
C GLY A 114 6.13 2.05 -8.54
N ALA A 115 6.52 2.30 -7.27
CA ALA A 115 5.65 2.17 -6.13
C ALA A 115 4.50 3.20 -6.13
N ILE A 116 4.79 4.45 -6.51
CA ILE A 116 3.76 5.49 -6.69
C ILE A 116 2.76 5.09 -7.77
N LEU A 117 3.24 4.62 -8.93
CA LEU A 117 2.38 4.15 -10.01
C LEU A 117 1.49 3.00 -9.57
N PHE A 118 2.03 2.05 -8.81
CA PHE A 118 1.26 0.97 -8.21
C PHE A 118 0.09 1.53 -7.36
N GLY A 119 0.39 2.38 -6.39
CA GLY A 119 -0.64 3.00 -5.54
C GLY A 119 -1.63 3.85 -6.34
N TYR A 120 -1.15 4.64 -7.29
CA TYR A 120 -1.97 5.52 -8.13
C TYR A 120 -3.02 4.74 -8.94
N HIS A 121 -2.61 3.67 -9.63
CA HIS A 121 -3.52 2.84 -10.42
C HIS A 121 -4.54 2.08 -9.58
N LEU A 122 -4.25 1.78 -8.31
CA LEU A 122 -5.23 1.25 -7.36
C LEU A 122 -6.22 2.32 -6.91
N GLY A 123 -5.71 3.52 -6.58
CA GLY A 123 -6.52 4.59 -6.01
C GLY A 123 -7.40 5.32 -7.03
N VAL A 124 -6.96 5.46 -8.29
CA VAL A 124 -7.65 6.27 -9.30
C VAL A 124 -9.08 5.79 -9.59
N VAL A 125 -9.33 4.49 -9.48
CA VAL A 125 -10.66 3.89 -9.71
C VAL A 125 -11.66 4.33 -8.65
N ASN A 126 -11.24 4.56 -7.42
CA ASN A 126 -12.15 4.89 -6.31
C ASN A 126 -13.03 6.11 -6.62
N GLY A 127 -12.42 7.22 -7.04
CA GLY A 127 -13.18 8.42 -7.42
C GLY A 127 -13.76 8.37 -8.83
N ALA A 128 -13.07 7.70 -9.76
CA ALA A 128 -13.39 7.74 -11.18
C ALA A 128 -14.49 6.75 -11.61
N LEU A 129 -14.70 5.64 -10.87
CA LEU A 129 -15.52 4.51 -11.32
C LEU A 129 -16.95 4.91 -11.71
N GLU A 130 -17.62 5.73 -10.93
CA GLU A 130 -19.00 6.12 -11.21
C GLU A 130 -19.12 6.98 -12.46
N TYR A 131 -18.17 7.93 -12.64
CA TYR A 131 -18.17 8.81 -13.81
C TYR A 131 -17.86 8.04 -15.10
N LEU A 132 -16.87 7.15 -15.07
CA LEU A 132 -16.56 6.31 -16.21
C LEU A 132 -17.68 5.29 -16.50
N ALA A 133 -18.36 4.79 -15.46
CA ALA A 133 -19.48 3.87 -15.64
C ALA A 133 -20.68 4.55 -16.32
N LYS A 134 -20.95 5.82 -15.99
CA LYS A 134 -21.96 6.64 -16.66
C LYS A 134 -21.57 6.94 -18.10
N ASP A 135 -20.33 7.36 -18.34
CA ASP A 135 -19.82 7.69 -19.68
C ASP A 135 -19.77 6.49 -20.62
N LEU A 136 -19.42 5.30 -20.11
CA LEU A 136 -19.39 4.05 -20.87
C LEU A 136 -20.73 3.29 -20.90
N GLY A 137 -21.80 3.84 -20.31
CA GLY A 137 -23.14 3.25 -20.34
C GLY A 137 -23.32 1.97 -19.51
N ILE A 138 -22.52 1.77 -18.46
CA ILE A 138 -22.54 0.57 -17.61
C ILE A 138 -22.92 0.87 -16.14
N ALA A 139 -23.55 2.01 -15.87
CA ALA A 139 -23.88 2.43 -14.51
C ALA A 139 -24.75 1.40 -13.74
N GLU A 140 -25.64 0.70 -14.44
CA GLU A 140 -26.51 -0.35 -13.86
C GLU A 140 -25.83 -1.73 -13.77
N ASN A 141 -24.66 -1.91 -14.40
CA ASN A 141 -24.01 -3.21 -14.51
C ASN A 141 -22.83 -3.34 -13.54
N THR A 142 -23.11 -3.76 -12.30
CA THR A 142 -22.09 -3.94 -11.25
C THR A 142 -21.03 -4.98 -11.61
N VAL A 143 -21.38 -5.98 -12.44
CA VAL A 143 -20.42 -7.01 -12.88
C VAL A 143 -19.37 -6.42 -13.82
N LEU A 144 -19.78 -5.60 -14.81
CA LEU A 144 -18.83 -4.93 -15.70
C LEU A 144 -17.96 -3.90 -14.96
N GLN A 145 -18.53 -3.18 -13.98
CA GLN A 145 -17.76 -2.31 -13.10
C GLN A 145 -16.71 -3.10 -12.30
N GLY A 146 -17.10 -4.25 -11.76
CA GLY A 146 -16.17 -5.18 -11.08
C GLY A 146 -15.05 -5.66 -12.01
N TRP A 147 -15.35 -5.98 -13.28
CA TRP A 147 -14.35 -6.35 -14.28
C TRP A 147 -13.35 -5.22 -14.57
N ILE A 148 -13.81 -3.98 -14.68
CA ILE A 148 -12.90 -2.82 -14.86
C ILE A 148 -11.92 -2.68 -13.69
N VAL A 149 -12.40 -2.86 -12.46
CA VAL A 149 -11.53 -2.84 -11.27
C VAL A 149 -10.56 -4.02 -11.29
N SER A 150 -11.06 -5.22 -11.53
CA SER A 150 -10.31 -6.48 -11.36
C SER A 150 -9.39 -6.82 -12.51
N ALA A 151 -9.60 -6.29 -13.72
CA ALA A 151 -8.72 -6.51 -14.86
C ALA A 151 -7.26 -6.07 -14.55
N LEU A 152 -7.10 -4.97 -13.80
CA LEU A 152 -5.79 -4.55 -13.30
C LEU A 152 -5.13 -5.65 -12.45
N LEU A 153 -5.89 -6.28 -11.57
CA LEU A 153 -5.40 -7.29 -10.62
C LEU A 153 -5.07 -8.61 -11.32
N ALA A 154 -5.84 -8.96 -12.36
CA ALA A 154 -5.51 -10.09 -13.23
C ALA A 154 -4.17 -9.86 -13.95
N GLY A 155 -3.98 -8.66 -14.50
CA GLY A 155 -2.70 -8.27 -15.08
C GLY A 155 -1.55 -8.30 -14.06
N ALA A 156 -1.79 -7.78 -12.84
CA ALA A 156 -0.80 -7.77 -11.78
C ALA A 156 -0.40 -9.18 -11.33
N THR A 157 -1.33 -10.13 -11.35
CA THR A 157 -1.00 -11.55 -11.11
C THR A 157 0.04 -12.05 -12.11
N VAL A 158 -0.21 -11.84 -13.41
CA VAL A 158 0.74 -12.24 -14.47
C VAL A 158 2.07 -11.51 -14.33
N GLY A 159 2.02 -10.19 -14.10
CA GLY A 159 3.21 -9.35 -13.94
C GLY A 159 4.08 -9.76 -12.76
N SER A 160 3.50 -10.09 -11.62
CA SER A 160 4.25 -10.47 -10.42
C SER A 160 5.00 -11.80 -10.58
N PHE A 161 4.41 -12.78 -11.27
CA PHE A 161 5.11 -14.04 -11.56
C PHE A 161 6.22 -13.90 -12.61
N THR A 162 6.08 -12.96 -13.54
CA THR A 162 7.06 -12.76 -14.62
C THR A 162 8.15 -11.76 -14.24
N GLY A 163 7.86 -10.81 -13.35
CA GLY A 163 8.76 -9.71 -12.99
C GLY A 163 10.12 -10.16 -12.45
N GLY A 164 10.14 -11.16 -11.57
CA GLY A 164 11.37 -11.75 -11.05
C GLY A 164 12.23 -12.37 -12.15
N ALA A 165 11.63 -13.21 -13.01
CA ALA A 165 12.32 -13.85 -14.12
C ALA A 165 12.88 -12.84 -15.14
N LEU A 166 12.14 -11.77 -15.41
CA LEU A 166 12.62 -10.66 -16.26
C LEU A 166 13.81 -9.94 -15.62
N ALA A 167 13.73 -9.67 -14.31
CA ALA A 167 14.79 -9.01 -13.56
C ALA A 167 16.07 -9.84 -13.50
N ASP A 168 15.96 -11.16 -13.43
CA ASP A 168 17.12 -12.06 -13.44
C ASP A 168 17.75 -12.17 -14.83
N LYS A 169 16.92 -12.16 -15.88
CA LYS A 169 17.38 -12.29 -17.26
C LYS A 169 17.99 -10.99 -17.82
N PHE A 170 17.32 -9.86 -17.63
CA PHE A 170 17.68 -8.59 -18.27
C PHE A 170 18.40 -7.62 -17.33
N GLY A 171 18.38 -7.84 -16.04
CA GLY A 171 18.83 -6.89 -15.01
C GLY A 171 17.67 -6.06 -14.48
N ARG A 172 17.93 -5.36 -13.38
CA ARG A 172 16.88 -4.64 -12.65
C ARG A 172 16.49 -3.36 -13.40
N THR A 173 17.45 -2.55 -13.81
CA THR A 173 17.20 -1.27 -14.49
C THR A 173 16.51 -1.45 -15.84
N ARG A 174 16.91 -2.45 -16.63
CA ARG A 174 16.24 -2.74 -17.91
C ARG A 174 14.84 -3.28 -17.70
N THR A 175 14.62 -4.08 -16.66
CA THR A 175 13.27 -4.57 -16.35
C THR A 175 12.33 -3.43 -15.99
N PHE A 176 12.78 -2.41 -15.25
CA PHE A 176 11.98 -1.20 -15.01
C PHE A 176 11.66 -0.44 -16.30
N GLN A 177 12.59 -0.37 -17.24
CA GLN A 177 12.34 0.27 -18.54
C GLN A 177 11.31 -0.50 -19.37
N LEU A 178 11.38 -1.83 -19.35
CA LEU A 178 10.38 -2.70 -19.99
C LEU A 178 9.02 -2.60 -19.29
N ASP A 179 9.01 -2.47 -17.98
CA ASP A 179 7.82 -2.31 -17.15
C ASP A 179 7.07 -1.00 -17.42
N ALA A 180 7.81 0.08 -17.69
CA ALA A 180 7.23 1.38 -18.03
C ALA A 180 6.37 1.34 -19.32
N ILE A 181 6.64 0.40 -20.23
CA ILE A 181 5.91 0.28 -21.50
C ILE A 181 4.44 -0.11 -21.27
N PRO A 182 4.11 -1.26 -20.63
CA PRO A 182 2.73 -1.62 -20.38
C PRO A 182 2.04 -0.64 -19.43
N LEU A 183 2.75 0.00 -18.49
CA LEU A 183 2.21 1.05 -17.63
C LEU A 183 1.75 2.27 -18.45
N ALA A 184 2.61 2.79 -19.32
CA ALA A 184 2.30 3.96 -20.15
C ALA A 184 1.19 3.67 -21.18
N ILE A 185 1.28 2.54 -21.89
CA ILE A 185 0.28 2.13 -22.88
C ILE A 185 -1.07 1.86 -22.19
N GLY A 186 -1.07 1.16 -21.05
CA GLY A 186 -2.27 0.88 -20.29
C GLY A 186 -2.96 2.15 -19.80
N ALA A 187 -2.20 3.10 -19.25
CA ALA A 187 -2.71 4.39 -18.82
C ALA A 187 -3.29 5.20 -20.01
N PHE A 188 -2.61 5.22 -21.14
CA PHE A 188 -3.07 5.89 -22.35
C PHE A 188 -4.38 5.29 -22.88
N LEU A 189 -4.47 3.96 -22.97
CA LEU A 189 -5.69 3.26 -23.40
C LEU A 189 -6.86 3.53 -22.44
N CYS A 190 -6.61 3.55 -21.13
CA CYS A 190 -7.65 3.89 -20.15
C CYS A 190 -8.13 5.34 -20.33
N ALA A 191 -7.22 6.30 -20.54
CA ALA A 191 -7.55 7.71 -20.72
C ALA A 191 -8.37 7.97 -22.02
N THR A 192 -8.10 7.21 -23.07
CA THR A 192 -8.75 7.36 -24.39
C THR A 192 -9.90 6.38 -24.63
N ALA A 193 -10.23 5.54 -23.63
CA ALA A 193 -11.22 4.48 -23.77
C ALA A 193 -12.61 5.05 -24.14
N GLN A 194 -13.19 4.54 -25.23
CA GLN A 194 -14.57 4.81 -25.67
C GLN A 194 -15.47 3.60 -25.49
N SER A 195 -14.92 2.46 -25.08
CA SER A 195 -15.65 1.23 -24.83
C SER A 195 -15.13 0.53 -23.57
N VAL A 196 -15.99 -0.31 -22.98
CA VAL A 196 -15.62 -1.12 -21.82
C VAL A 196 -14.45 -2.06 -22.14
N GLN A 197 -14.42 -2.62 -23.34
CA GLN A 197 -13.35 -3.51 -23.80
C GLN A 197 -11.99 -2.80 -23.80
N THR A 198 -11.93 -1.59 -24.37
CA THR A 198 -10.69 -0.78 -24.38
C THR A 198 -10.24 -0.46 -22.96
N MET A 199 -11.18 -0.11 -22.07
CA MET A 199 -10.89 0.13 -20.66
C MET A 199 -10.32 -1.12 -19.98
N ILE A 200 -10.94 -2.30 -20.17
CA ILE A 200 -10.46 -3.57 -19.58
C ILE A 200 -9.06 -3.91 -20.10
N VAL A 201 -8.81 -3.77 -21.41
CA VAL A 201 -7.47 -4.03 -21.99
C VAL A 201 -6.43 -3.06 -21.41
N GLY A 202 -6.75 -1.77 -21.32
CA GLY A 202 -5.88 -0.77 -20.71
C GLY A 202 -5.56 -1.08 -19.25
N ARG A 203 -6.57 -1.47 -18.46
CA ARG A 203 -6.42 -1.89 -17.08
C ARG A 203 -5.57 -3.16 -16.95
N LEU A 204 -5.76 -4.14 -17.83
CA LEU A 204 -4.97 -5.38 -17.84
C LEU A 204 -3.49 -5.09 -18.11
N LEU A 205 -3.19 -4.26 -19.12
CA LEU A 205 -1.82 -3.87 -19.45
C LEU A 205 -1.15 -3.09 -18.32
N ALA A 206 -1.83 -2.07 -17.78
CA ALA A 206 -1.34 -1.35 -16.60
C ALA A 206 -1.10 -2.30 -15.43
N GLY A 207 -1.98 -3.30 -15.26
CA GLY A 207 -1.84 -4.34 -14.25
C GLY A 207 -0.56 -5.16 -14.40
N ILE A 208 -0.23 -5.60 -15.62
CA ILE A 208 1.02 -6.33 -15.88
C ILE A 208 2.22 -5.52 -15.39
N GLY A 209 2.26 -4.22 -15.71
CA GLY A 209 3.30 -3.33 -15.22
C GLY A 209 3.32 -3.22 -13.69
N ILE A 210 2.17 -3.00 -13.06
CA ILE A 210 2.08 -2.95 -11.59
C ILE A 210 2.60 -4.25 -10.96
N GLY A 211 2.26 -5.39 -11.54
CA GLY A 211 2.73 -6.69 -11.07
C GLY A 211 4.25 -6.82 -11.14
N ILE A 212 4.85 -6.41 -12.25
CA ILE A 212 6.32 -6.36 -12.41
C ILE A 212 6.93 -5.41 -11.38
N SER A 213 6.43 -4.18 -11.29
CA SER A 213 6.88 -3.17 -10.30
C SER A 213 6.81 -3.69 -8.87
N SER A 214 5.75 -4.42 -8.50
CA SER A 214 5.58 -4.98 -7.15
C SER A 214 6.71 -5.95 -6.76
N ALA A 215 7.29 -6.63 -7.73
CA ALA A 215 8.40 -7.55 -7.52
C ALA A 215 9.76 -6.84 -7.56
N ILE A 216 9.99 -5.93 -8.54
CA ILE A 216 11.32 -5.38 -8.79
C ILE A 216 11.65 -4.16 -7.92
N VAL A 217 10.67 -3.35 -7.50
CA VAL A 217 10.93 -2.17 -6.66
C VAL A 217 11.59 -2.56 -5.33
N PRO A 218 10.99 -3.43 -4.50
CA PRO A 218 11.62 -3.82 -3.25
C PRO A 218 12.93 -4.59 -3.46
N LEU A 219 13.02 -5.39 -4.53
CA LEU A 219 14.23 -6.12 -4.89
C LEU A 219 15.39 -5.15 -5.18
N TYR A 220 15.20 -4.20 -6.08
CA TYR A 220 16.22 -3.23 -6.45
C TYR A 220 16.64 -2.37 -5.26
N ILE A 221 15.68 -1.84 -4.49
CA ILE A 221 15.97 -1.07 -3.28
C ILE A 221 16.82 -1.87 -2.30
N SER A 222 16.52 -3.15 -2.07
CA SER A 222 17.28 -4.01 -1.16
C SER A 222 18.70 -4.28 -1.63
N GLU A 223 18.92 -4.38 -2.95
CA GLU A 223 20.21 -4.69 -3.56
C GLU A 223 21.15 -3.48 -3.66
N ILE A 224 20.59 -2.26 -3.79
CA ILE A 224 21.39 -1.02 -3.83
C ILE A 224 21.53 -0.34 -2.46
N SER A 225 20.83 -0.82 -1.43
CA SER A 225 20.84 -0.20 -0.10
C SER A 225 22.02 -0.68 0.73
N PRO A 226 22.75 0.23 1.42
CA PRO A 226 23.70 -0.14 2.43
C PRO A 226 23.03 -0.96 3.55
N THR A 227 23.77 -1.89 4.14
CA THR A 227 23.25 -2.80 5.19
C THR A 227 22.68 -2.05 6.37
N GLU A 228 23.26 -0.91 6.73
CA GLU A 228 22.93 -0.07 7.89
C GLU A 228 21.52 0.56 7.80
N ILE A 229 21.05 0.86 6.57
CA ILE A 229 19.76 1.54 6.33
C ILE A 229 18.79 0.71 5.50
N ARG A 230 19.15 -0.53 5.14
CA ARG A 230 18.34 -1.42 4.28
C ARG A 230 16.93 -1.65 4.84
N GLY A 231 16.80 -1.84 6.15
CA GLY A 231 15.49 -2.02 6.81
C GLY A 231 14.60 -0.80 6.66
N ALA A 232 15.16 0.40 6.91
CA ALA A 232 14.43 1.65 6.73
C ALA A 232 14.02 1.89 5.27
N LEU A 233 14.94 1.65 4.31
CA LEU A 233 14.65 1.81 2.89
C LEU A 233 13.67 0.75 2.36
N GLY A 234 13.62 -0.44 2.95
CA GLY A 234 12.63 -1.47 2.63
C GLY A 234 11.19 -1.04 2.92
N SER A 235 10.96 -0.28 4.00
CA SER A 235 9.63 0.25 4.34
C SER A 235 9.20 1.42 3.45
N VAL A 236 10.14 2.09 2.78
CA VAL A 236 9.87 3.21 1.87
C VAL A 236 8.99 2.79 0.70
N ASN A 237 9.17 1.58 0.16
CA ASN A 237 8.31 1.05 -0.90
C ASN A 237 6.81 1.10 -0.53
N GLN A 238 6.44 0.58 0.64
CA GLN A 238 5.05 0.59 1.10
C GLN A 238 4.53 2.01 1.32
N LEU A 239 5.35 2.90 1.86
CA LEU A 239 4.99 4.29 2.06
C LEU A 239 4.68 5.00 0.73
N PHE A 240 5.49 4.76 -0.31
CA PHE A 240 5.27 5.36 -1.61
C PHE A 240 4.06 4.77 -2.35
N ILE A 241 3.69 3.51 -2.12
CA ILE A 241 2.41 2.94 -2.56
C ILE A 241 1.25 3.72 -1.93
N CYS A 242 1.28 3.95 -0.61
CA CYS A 242 0.24 4.73 0.08
C CYS A 242 0.17 6.18 -0.42
N ILE A 243 1.32 6.82 -0.68
CA ILE A 243 1.40 8.16 -1.28
C ILE A 243 0.78 8.16 -2.68
N GLY A 244 1.00 7.12 -3.47
CA GLY A 244 0.39 6.97 -4.79
C GLY A 244 -1.14 6.88 -4.74
N ILE A 245 -1.68 6.11 -3.81
CA ILE A 245 -3.14 6.03 -3.55
C ILE A 245 -3.68 7.42 -3.17
N LEU A 246 -3.03 8.08 -2.22
CA LEU A 246 -3.43 9.42 -1.77
C LEU A 246 -3.36 10.44 -2.90
N ALA A 247 -2.30 10.41 -3.72
CA ALA A 247 -2.13 11.30 -4.87
C ALA A 247 -3.28 11.14 -5.87
N ALA A 248 -3.72 9.91 -6.14
CA ALA A 248 -4.87 9.64 -7.01
C ALA A 248 -6.18 10.24 -6.46
N LEU A 249 -6.39 10.16 -5.14
CA LEU A 249 -7.59 10.69 -4.50
C LEU A 249 -7.59 12.23 -4.48
N ILE A 250 -6.45 12.86 -4.16
CA ILE A 250 -6.31 14.32 -4.11
C ILE A 250 -6.37 14.94 -5.51
N ALA A 251 -5.72 14.33 -6.51
CA ALA A 251 -5.68 14.87 -7.86
C ALA A 251 -7.06 14.94 -8.52
N GLY A 252 -8.01 14.13 -8.08
CA GLY A 252 -9.41 14.18 -8.51
C GLY A 252 -10.20 15.38 -7.97
N LEU A 253 -9.80 15.99 -6.82
CA LEU A 253 -10.55 17.06 -6.17
C LEU A 253 -10.75 18.30 -7.06
N PRO A 254 -9.71 18.90 -7.68
CA PRO A 254 -9.88 20.11 -8.50
C PRO A 254 -10.58 19.85 -9.83
N LEU A 255 -10.65 18.60 -10.27
CA LEU A 255 -11.20 18.22 -11.57
C LEU A 255 -12.64 17.69 -11.47
N ALA A 256 -13.17 17.48 -10.27
CA ALA A 256 -14.47 16.85 -10.03
C ALA A 256 -15.68 17.58 -10.65
N ALA A 257 -15.54 18.87 -11.01
CA ALA A 257 -16.58 19.63 -11.71
C ALA A 257 -16.76 19.23 -13.19
N ASN A 258 -15.78 18.60 -13.82
CA ASN A 258 -15.84 18.17 -15.22
C ASN A 258 -16.24 16.68 -15.29
N PRO A 259 -17.34 16.28 -15.93
CA PRO A 259 -17.77 14.87 -16.00
C PRO A 259 -16.77 13.94 -16.69
N LEU A 260 -15.85 14.47 -17.50
CA LEU A 260 -14.79 13.70 -18.19
C LEU A 260 -13.44 13.73 -17.45
N TRP A 261 -13.39 14.24 -16.23
CA TRP A 261 -12.15 14.37 -15.45
C TRP A 261 -11.43 13.03 -15.23
N TRP A 262 -12.17 11.94 -15.19
CA TRP A 262 -11.63 10.59 -15.01
C TRP A 262 -10.62 10.22 -16.12
N ARG A 263 -10.80 10.71 -17.36
CA ARG A 263 -9.86 10.48 -18.46
C ARG A 263 -8.51 11.12 -18.19
N THR A 264 -8.52 12.36 -17.71
CA THR A 264 -7.30 13.08 -17.31
C THR A 264 -6.59 12.34 -16.18
N MET A 265 -7.34 11.81 -15.20
CA MET A 265 -6.77 11.07 -14.08
C MET A 265 -6.02 9.81 -14.54
N PHE A 266 -6.58 9.04 -15.46
CA PHE A 266 -5.87 7.90 -16.04
C PHE A 266 -4.67 8.35 -16.90
N GLY A 267 -4.79 9.44 -17.65
CA GLY A 267 -3.75 9.97 -18.52
C GLY A 267 -2.53 10.50 -17.76
N VAL A 268 -2.72 11.10 -16.59
CA VAL A 268 -1.63 11.61 -15.75
C VAL A 268 -0.62 10.52 -15.39
N ALA A 269 -1.04 9.25 -15.27
CA ALA A 269 -0.15 8.13 -14.96
C ALA A 269 0.91 7.86 -16.06
N VAL A 270 0.71 8.34 -17.29
CA VAL A 270 1.72 8.24 -18.36
C VAL A 270 2.99 9.00 -17.98
N ILE A 271 2.87 10.15 -17.32
CA ILE A 271 4.01 11.00 -16.97
C ILE A 271 5.01 10.27 -16.05
N PRO A 272 4.61 9.77 -14.87
CA PRO A 272 5.54 9.05 -14.00
C PRO A 272 6.03 7.73 -14.62
N SER A 273 5.27 7.09 -15.53
CA SER A 273 5.74 5.89 -16.25
C SER A 273 6.91 6.22 -17.16
N VAL A 274 6.84 7.32 -17.91
CA VAL A 274 7.95 7.81 -18.77
C VAL A 274 9.14 8.26 -17.91
N LEU A 275 8.88 8.98 -16.81
CA LEU A 275 9.93 9.41 -15.88
C LEU A 275 10.64 8.20 -15.24
N LEU A 276 9.93 7.12 -14.92
CA LEU A 276 10.52 5.88 -14.44
C LEU A 276 11.49 5.29 -15.47
N ALA A 277 11.07 5.18 -16.74
CA ALA A 277 11.93 4.66 -17.81
C ALA A 277 13.20 5.50 -18.00
N ILE A 278 13.04 6.83 -18.06
CA ILE A 278 14.16 7.77 -18.22
C ILE A 278 15.08 7.72 -16.98
N GLY A 279 14.53 7.80 -15.79
CA GLY A 279 15.30 7.78 -14.55
C GLY A 279 16.08 6.48 -14.37
N MET A 280 15.51 5.34 -14.76
CA MET A 280 16.22 4.05 -14.73
C MET A 280 17.30 3.91 -15.80
N ALA A 281 17.22 4.64 -16.91
CA ALA A 281 18.31 4.70 -17.89
C ALA A 281 19.59 5.32 -17.32
N PHE A 282 19.45 6.23 -16.35
CA PHE A 282 20.58 6.88 -15.67
C PHE A 282 20.94 6.26 -14.32
N SER A 283 20.16 5.29 -13.85
CA SER A 283 20.39 4.61 -12.58
C SER A 283 21.40 3.46 -12.72
N PRO A 284 22.27 3.24 -11.72
CA PRO A 284 23.21 2.12 -11.75
C PRO A 284 22.46 0.78 -11.63
N GLU A 285 22.95 -0.22 -12.34
CA GLU A 285 22.45 -1.59 -12.21
C GLU A 285 22.81 -2.18 -10.84
N SER A 286 22.08 -3.19 -10.38
CA SER A 286 22.35 -3.90 -9.13
C SER A 286 23.77 -4.50 -9.14
N PRO A 287 24.64 -4.13 -8.19
CA PRO A 287 25.97 -4.72 -8.06
C PRO A 287 25.91 -6.24 -7.84
N ARG A 288 24.94 -6.70 -7.06
CA ARG A 288 24.75 -8.12 -6.77
C ARG A 288 24.44 -8.90 -8.05
N TRP A 289 23.51 -8.40 -8.85
CA TRP A 289 23.15 -9.03 -10.12
C TRP A 289 24.33 -9.03 -11.10
N LEU A 290 25.09 -7.92 -11.18
CA LEU A 290 26.26 -7.83 -12.08
C LEU A 290 27.35 -8.84 -11.70
N VAL A 291 27.62 -9.05 -10.41
CA VAL A 291 28.56 -10.08 -9.94
C VAL A 291 28.06 -11.49 -10.29
N GLN A 292 26.77 -11.76 -10.09
CA GLN A 292 26.16 -13.05 -10.46
C GLN A 292 26.26 -13.35 -11.97
N GLN A 293 26.21 -12.29 -12.80
CA GLN A 293 26.38 -12.42 -14.25
C GLN A 293 27.86 -12.42 -14.70
N GLY A 294 28.82 -12.43 -13.78
CA GLY A 294 30.25 -12.39 -14.09
C GLY A 294 30.75 -11.05 -14.61
N LYS A 295 29.94 -9.98 -14.55
CA LYS A 295 30.25 -8.63 -15.06
C LYS A 295 30.94 -7.77 -13.99
N VAL A 296 32.05 -8.26 -13.43
CA VAL A 296 32.72 -7.65 -12.29
C VAL A 296 33.11 -6.19 -12.54
N SER A 297 33.65 -5.85 -13.71
CA SER A 297 34.04 -4.46 -14.02
C SER A 297 32.87 -3.47 -14.04
N GLN A 298 31.67 -3.93 -14.41
CA GLN A 298 30.44 -3.12 -14.32
C GLN A 298 29.96 -3.01 -12.89
N ALA A 299 30.09 -4.08 -12.09
CA ALA A 299 29.76 -4.08 -10.66
C ALA A 299 30.62 -3.06 -9.90
N GLU A 300 31.93 -3.01 -10.19
CA GLU A 300 32.84 -2.00 -9.61
C GLU A 300 32.40 -0.57 -9.92
N LYS A 301 31.97 -0.30 -11.17
CA LYS A 301 31.44 1.02 -11.55
C LYS A 301 30.16 1.35 -10.80
N ALA A 302 29.24 0.40 -10.68
CA ALA A 302 28.00 0.57 -9.96
C ALA A 302 28.25 0.83 -8.46
N ILE A 303 29.12 0.04 -7.81
CA ILE A 303 29.51 0.22 -6.41
C ILE A 303 30.18 1.59 -6.20
N LYS A 304 31.05 2.00 -7.12
CA LYS A 304 31.68 3.31 -7.07
C LYS A 304 30.67 4.46 -7.12
N THR A 305 29.62 4.32 -7.92
CA THR A 305 28.54 5.31 -8.02
C THR A 305 27.69 5.34 -6.77
N LEU A 306 27.36 4.16 -6.20
CA LEU A 306 26.48 4.03 -5.03
C LEU A 306 27.18 4.36 -3.71
N TYR A 307 28.40 3.85 -3.51
CA TYR A 307 29.08 3.85 -2.22
C TYR A 307 30.42 4.58 -2.19
N GLY A 308 30.94 4.99 -3.37
CA GLY A 308 32.25 5.62 -3.51
C GLY A 308 33.39 4.62 -3.76
N LYS A 309 34.59 5.15 -4.06
CA LYS A 309 35.75 4.34 -4.50
C LYS A 309 36.30 3.44 -3.39
N GLU A 310 36.18 3.85 -2.15
CA GLU A 310 36.83 3.21 -0.99
C GLU A 310 36.23 1.83 -0.65
N ARG A 311 34.95 1.61 -0.95
CA ARG A 311 34.24 0.34 -0.65
C ARG A 311 34.23 -0.67 -1.79
N VAL A 312 34.82 -0.35 -2.95
CA VAL A 312 34.72 -1.20 -4.15
C VAL A 312 35.34 -2.57 -3.91
N VAL A 313 36.57 -2.64 -3.39
CA VAL A 313 37.30 -3.91 -3.22
C VAL A 313 36.62 -4.80 -2.18
N GLU A 314 36.22 -4.20 -1.05
CA GLU A 314 35.52 -4.91 0.04
C GLU A 314 34.19 -5.52 -0.46
N LEU A 315 33.32 -4.68 -1.04
CA LEU A 315 31.99 -5.13 -1.46
C LEU A 315 32.04 -6.13 -2.64
N VAL A 316 32.94 -5.99 -3.59
CA VAL A 316 33.10 -6.97 -4.66
C VAL A 316 33.55 -8.31 -4.09
N ARG A 317 34.49 -8.32 -3.15
CA ARG A 317 34.91 -9.54 -2.47
C ARG A 317 33.76 -10.20 -1.72
N ASP A 318 33.01 -9.44 -0.92
CA ASP A 318 31.88 -9.94 -0.13
C ASP A 318 30.78 -10.53 -1.03
N LEU A 319 30.44 -9.82 -2.12
CA LEU A 319 29.44 -10.30 -3.07
C LEU A 319 29.89 -11.56 -3.82
N SER A 320 31.21 -11.67 -4.16
CA SER A 320 31.77 -12.83 -4.81
C SER A 320 31.81 -14.06 -3.88
N THR A 321 32.12 -13.85 -2.61
CA THR A 321 32.15 -14.91 -1.59
C THR A 321 30.73 -15.39 -1.25
N SER A 322 29.78 -14.47 -1.12
CA SER A 322 28.37 -14.77 -0.86
C SER A 322 27.69 -15.52 -2.02
N GLY A 323 28.15 -15.30 -3.25
CA GLY A 323 27.66 -16.02 -4.44
C GLY A 323 28.10 -17.48 -4.52
N GLN A 324 29.19 -17.85 -3.87
CA GLN A 324 29.72 -19.23 -3.84
C GLN A 324 29.14 -20.09 -2.69
N GLY A 325 28.49 -19.46 -1.70
CA GLY A 325 28.08 -20.13 -0.44
C GLY A 325 26.77 -20.92 -0.46
N SER A 326 25.99 -20.91 -1.52
CA SER A 326 24.72 -21.64 -1.59
C SER A 326 24.74 -22.74 -2.68
N SER A 327 25.45 -23.82 -2.41
CA SER A 327 25.50 -25.00 -3.29
C SER A 327 24.31 -25.97 -3.10
N GLU A 328 23.31 -25.63 -2.30
CA GLU A 328 22.10 -26.45 -2.22
C GLU A 328 21.20 -26.20 -3.43
N PRO A 329 20.79 -27.25 -4.17
CA PRO A 329 19.89 -27.08 -5.30
C PRO A 329 18.57 -26.48 -4.84
N GLU A 330 18.06 -25.50 -5.60
CA GLU A 330 16.74 -24.91 -5.31
C GLU A 330 15.65 -25.98 -5.26
N ALA A 331 14.77 -25.87 -4.28
CA ALA A 331 13.62 -26.77 -4.15
C ALA A 331 12.69 -26.63 -5.37
N GLY A 332 12.09 -27.74 -5.79
CA GLY A 332 11.03 -27.73 -6.80
C GLY A 332 9.75 -27.07 -6.29
N TRP A 333 8.81 -26.75 -7.19
CA TRP A 333 7.48 -26.22 -6.81
C TRP A 333 6.70 -27.22 -5.94
N PHE A 334 6.84 -28.52 -6.21
CA PHE A 334 6.16 -29.57 -5.44
C PHE A 334 6.74 -29.75 -4.03
N ASP A 335 8.00 -29.39 -3.80
CA ASP A 335 8.62 -29.45 -2.48
C ASP A 335 7.94 -28.51 -1.47
N LEU A 336 7.31 -27.43 -1.94
CA LEU A 336 6.52 -26.51 -1.10
C LEU A 336 5.36 -27.21 -0.38
N PHE A 337 4.80 -28.24 -0.99
CA PHE A 337 3.68 -29.01 -0.47
C PHE A 337 4.12 -30.25 0.34
N SER A 338 5.42 -30.43 0.52
CA SER A 338 5.96 -31.50 1.39
C SER A 338 5.60 -31.24 2.86
N SER A 339 5.47 -32.29 3.65
CA SER A 339 5.15 -32.18 5.08
C SER A 339 6.14 -31.29 5.86
N ARG A 340 7.39 -31.20 5.38
CA ARG A 340 8.45 -30.37 5.96
C ARG A 340 8.15 -28.87 5.83
N TYR A 341 7.67 -28.40 4.67
CA TYR A 341 7.54 -26.97 4.38
C TYR A 341 6.10 -26.45 4.38
N TRP A 342 5.12 -27.37 4.24
CA TRP A 342 3.72 -26.98 4.09
C TRP A 342 3.19 -26.09 5.22
N LYS A 343 3.54 -26.39 6.48
CA LYS A 343 3.11 -25.57 7.62
C LYS A 343 3.52 -24.11 7.47
N VAL A 344 4.79 -23.88 7.13
CA VAL A 344 5.35 -22.52 7.00
C VAL A 344 4.80 -21.80 5.76
N VAL A 345 4.71 -22.53 4.64
CA VAL A 345 4.16 -22.01 3.38
C VAL A 345 2.70 -21.64 3.53
N SER A 346 1.92 -22.45 4.25
CA SER A 346 0.50 -22.14 4.51
C SER A 346 0.33 -20.90 5.39
N VAL A 347 1.24 -20.63 6.32
CA VAL A 347 1.20 -19.38 7.12
C VAL A 347 1.38 -18.15 6.22
N GLY A 348 2.37 -18.17 5.33
CA GLY A 348 2.58 -17.05 4.40
C GLY A 348 1.39 -16.82 3.47
N ALA A 349 0.85 -17.88 2.88
CA ALA A 349 -0.33 -17.82 2.02
C ALA A 349 -1.58 -17.35 2.77
N ALA A 350 -1.81 -17.86 4.00
CA ALA A 350 -2.96 -17.49 4.83
C ALA A 350 -2.91 -16.02 5.27
N LEU A 351 -1.74 -15.48 5.60
CA LEU A 351 -1.61 -14.07 5.97
C LEU A 351 -2.08 -13.14 4.86
N PHE A 352 -1.68 -13.40 3.61
CA PHE A 352 -2.14 -12.62 2.48
C PHE A 352 -3.62 -12.87 2.13
N LEU A 353 -4.09 -14.10 2.30
CA LEU A 353 -5.51 -14.42 2.14
C LEU A 353 -6.35 -13.62 3.15
N PHE A 354 -6.02 -13.66 4.43
CA PHE A 354 -6.73 -12.88 5.45
C PHE A 354 -6.61 -11.38 5.22
N GLN A 355 -5.44 -10.87 4.82
CA GLN A 355 -5.23 -9.47 4.50
C GLN A 355 -6.23 -8.99 3.44
N GLN A 356 -6.44 -9.78 2.38
CA GLN A 356 -7.33 -9.41 1.29
C GLN A 356 -8.81 -9.61 1.65
N LEU A 357 -9.14 -10.76 2.24
CA LEU A 357 -10.51 -11.08 2.65
C LEU A 357 -11.02 -10.20 3.79
N ALA A 358 -10.14 -9.51 4.53
CA ALA A 358 -10.51 -8.49 5.51
C ALA A 358 -11.12 -7.22 4.87
N GLY A 359 -11.00 -7.06 3.53
CA GLY A 359 -11.72 -6.03 2.79
C GLY A 359 -10.95 -4.73 2.56
N ILE A 360 -9.62 -4.69 2.77
CA ILE A 360 -8.84 -3.44 2.58
C ILE A 360 -8.99 -2.87 1.17
N ASN A 361 -8.91 -3.71 0.16
CA ASN A 361 -9.00 -3.25 -1.22
C ASN A 361 -10.43 -2.88 -1.63
N ALA A 362 -11.45 -3.47 -1.00
CA ALA A 362 -12.83 -2.99 -1.15
C ALA A 362 -12.97 -1.53 -0.66
N VAL A 363 -12.32 -1.20 0.47
CA VAL A 363 -12.26 0.19 0.95
C VAL A 363 -11.48 1.07 -0.02
N VAL A 364 -10.30 0.65 -0.48
CA VAL A 364 -9.46 1.43 -1.41
C VAL A 364 -10.17 1.70 -2.73
N TYR A 365 -10.96 0.75 -3.25
CA TYR A 365 -11.60 0.89 -4.57
C TYR A 365 -12.97 1.56 -4.53
N TYR A 366 -13.70 1.45 -3.42
CA TYR A 366 -15.13 1.77 -3.38
C TYR A 366 -15.54 2.72 -2.24
N SER A 367 -14.60 3.25 -1.43
CA SER A 367 -14.94 4.12 -0.30
C SER A 367 -15.70 5.37 -0.72
N THR A 368 -15.36 6.01 -1.84
CA THR A 368 -16.07 7.18 -2.36
C THR A 368 -17.53 6.86 -2.68
N SER A 369 -17.80 5.72 -3.31
CA SER A 369 -19.17 5.28 -3.61
C SER A 369 -19.98 5.02 -2.34
N VAL A 370 -19.34 4.43 -1.31
CA VAL A 370 -19.98 4.21 0.00
C VAL A 370 -20.28 5.55 0.69
N PHE A 371 -19.33 6.47 0.73
CA PHE A 371 -19.53 7.78 1.36
C PHE A 371 -20.64 8.59 0.66
N ARG A 372 -20.70 8.53 -0.66
CA ARG A 372 -21.76 9.15 -1.45
C ARG A 372 -23.13 8.60 -1.11
N SER A 373 -23.25 7.29 -0.92
CA SER A 373 -24.53 6.65 -0.53
C SER A 373 -25.03 7.08 0.85
N THR A 374 -24.14 7.56 1.73
CA THR A 374 -24.48 8.10 3.05
C THR A 374 -24.83 9.59 3.05
N GLY A 375 -24.77 10.25 1.88
CA GLY A 375 -25.12 11.66 1.73
C GLY A 375 -24.04 12.64 2.17
N ILE A 376 -22.78 12.22 2.24
CA ILE A 376 -21.65 13.11 2.53
C ILE A 376 -21.46 14.08 1.37
N GLN A 377 -21.41 15.39 1.66
CA GLN A 377 -21.28 16.44 0.65
C GLN A 377 -19.96 16.40 -0.12
N SER A 378 -18.88 15.98 0.53
CA SER A 378 -17.54 15.87 -0.07
C SER A 378 -16.98 14.46 0.11
N ASP A 379 -17.55 13.53 -0.64
CA ASP A 379 -17.17 12.10 -0.65
C ASP A 379 -15.72 11.87 -1.10
N VAL A 380 -15.23 12.64 -2.08
CA VAL A 380 -13.84 12.57 -2.55
C VAL A 380 -12.88 13.08 -1.47
N ALA A 381 -13.23 14.18 -0.76
CA ALA A 381 -12.42 14.68 0.35
C ALA A 381 -12.39 13.69 1.53
N ALA A 382 -13.50 13.01 1.82
CA ALA A 382 -13.55 11.95 2.82
C ALA A 382 -12.63 10.77 2.42
N SER A 383 -12.62 10.38 1.15
CA SER A 383 -11.72 9.35 0.63
C SER A 383 -10.25 9.79 0.67
N ALA A 384 -9.95 11.07 0.41
CA ALA A 384 -8.60 11.61 0.55
C ALA A 384 -8.13 11.56 2.02
N LEU A 385 -9.02 11.81 3.00
CA LEU A 385 -8.71 11.66 4.42
C LEU A 385 -8.37 10.20 4.77
N VAL A 386 -9.08 9.23 4.19
CA VAL A 386 -8.76 7.80 4.33
C VAL A 386 -7.38 7.48 3.76
N GLY A 387 -7.05 8.02 2.58
CA GLY A 387 -5.73 7.88 1.99
C GLY A 387 -4.62 8.52 2.84
N ALA A 388 -4.85 9.70 3.40
CA ALA A 388 -3.92 10.38 4.31
C ALA A 388 -3.68 9.57 5.59
N SER A 389 -4.72 8.98 6.16
CA SER A 389 -4.59 8.10 7.33
C SER A 389 -3.80 6.84 7.02
N ASN A 390 -3.88 6.29 5.81
CA ASN A 390 -3.06 5.17 5.37
C ASN A 390 -1.56 5.54 5.33
N VAL A 391 -1.21 6.71 4.76
CA VAL A 391 0.17 7.21 4.73
C VAL A 391 0.69 7.41 6.15
N PHE A 392 -0.08 8.08 7.00
CA PHE A 392 0.29 8.34 8.40
C PHE A 392 0.47 7.02 9.18
N GLY A 393 -0.49 6.11 9.09
CA GLY A 393 -0.42 4.82 9.76
C GLY A 393 0.79 3.98 9.33
N THR A 394 1.12 3.97 8.04
CA THR A 394 2.30 3.27 7.50
C THR A 394 3.60 3.89 8.00
N ALA A 395 3.69 5.22 8.08
CA ALA A 395 4.86 5.89 8.64
C ALA A 395 5.06 5.57 10.13
N VAL A 396 3.97 5.53 10.91
CA VAL A 396 4.00 5.12 12.32
C VAL A 396 4.39 3.65 12.46
N ALA A 397 3.84 2.77 11.62
CA ALA A 397 4.13 1.34 11.64
C ALA A 397 5.61 1.04 11.45
N SER A 398 6.28 1.77 10.54
CA SER A 398 7.72 1.62 10.31
C SER A 398 8.56 1.81 11.59
N SER A 399 8.12 2.71 12.48
CA SER A 399 8.77 2.96 13.77
C SER A 399 8.41 1.95 14.86
N LEU A 400 7.25 1.32 14.76
CA LEU A 400 6.75 0.37 15.75
C LEU A 400 7.20 -1.07 15.50
N MET A 401 7.51 -1.43 14.26
CA MET A 401 7.88 -2.81 13.89
C MET A 401 9.05 -3.36 14.68
N ASP A 402 10.08 -2.54 14.90
CA ASP A 402 11.27 -2.93 15.65
C ASP A 402 11.02 -2.98 17.17
N LYS A 403 9.98 -2.29 17.65
CA LYS A 403 9.65 -2.20 19.08
C LYS A 403 8.68 -3.26 19.56
N MET A 404 7.61 -3.52 18.81
CA MET A 404 6.49 -4.37 19.25
C MET A 404 6.58 -5.84 18.80
N GLY A 405 7.32 -6.12 17.72
CA GLY A 405 7.37 -7.47 17.11
C GLY A 405 6.23 -7.71 16.10
N ARG A 406 6.42 -8.74 15.25
CA ARG A 406 5.57 -8.99 14.08
C ARG A 406 4.20 -9.57 14.47
N LYS A 407 4.20 -10.58 15.33
CA LYS A 407 2.96 -11.24 15.80
C LYS A 407 2.06 -10.28 16.57
N SER A 408 2.64 -9.50 17.49
CA SER A 408 1.90 -8.52 18.29
C SER A 408 1.24 -7.45 17.41
N LEU A 409 1.98 -6.91 16.42
CA LEU A 409 1.44 -5.94 15.46
C LEU A 409 0.30 -6.52 14.62
N LEU A 410 0.42 -7.76 14.15
CA LEU A 410 -0.64 -8.44 13.40
C LEU A 410 -1.91 -8.60 14.25
N LEU A 411 -1.79 -9.08 15.48
CA LEU A 411 -2.93 -9.27 16.39
C LEU A 411 -3.64 -7.95 16.70
N THR A 412 -2.88 -6.90 17.02
CA THR A 412 -3.43 -5.56 17.29
C THR A 412 -4.11 -4.99 16.05
N SER A 413 -3.50 -5.16 14.88
CA SER A 413 -4.02 -4.67 13.61
C SER A 413 -5.34 -5.36 13.22
N PHE A 414 -5.38 -6.68 13.15
CA PHE A 414 -6.62 -7.41 12.81
C PHE A 414 -7.71 -7.23 13.87
N GLY A 415 -7.35 -7.11 15.16
CA GLY A 415 -8.28 -6.78 16.23
C GLY A 415 -8.92 -5.40 16.05
N GLY A 416 -8.12 -4.37 15.76
CA GLY A 416 -8.60 -3.03 15.47
C GLY A 416 -9.45 -2.97 14.19
N MET A 417 -9.06 -3.72 13.15
CA MET A 417 -9.85 -3.86 11.92
C MET A 417 -11.22 -4.50 12.19
N ALA A 418 -11.26 -5.56 13.00
CA ALA A 418 -12.51 -6.23 13.37
C ALA A 418 -13.48 -5.28 14.08
N LEU A 419 -12.98 -4.52 15.06
CA LEU A 419 -13.79 -3.52 15.80
C LEU A 419 -14.28 -2.40 14.86
N SER A 420 -13.44 -1.91 13.97
CA SER A 420 -13.79 -0.86 13.02
C SER A 420 -14.85 -1.33 12.02
N MET A 421 -14.75 -2.55 11.50
CA MET A 421 -15.74 -3.13 10.59
C MET A 421 -17.07 -3.43 11.30
N LEU A 422 -17.02 -3.81 12.57
CA LEU A 422 -18.23 -3.97 13.38
C LEU A 422 -18.91 -2.60 13.59
N LEU A 423 -18.16 -1.55 13.91
CA LEU A 423 -18.67 -0.18 14.02
C LEU A 423 -19.33 0.26 12.70
N LEU A 424 -18.69 0.01 11.57
CA LEU A 424 -19.23 0.30 10.25
C LEU A 424 -20.53 -0.46 10.00
N SER A 425 -20.59 -1.75 10.28
CA SER A 425 -21.81 -2.56 10.13
C SER A 425 -22.95 -2.01 10.98
N LEU A 426 -22.69 -1.67 12.24
CA LEU A 426 -23.68 -1.11 13.16
C LEU A 426 -24.17 0.27 12.73
N SER A 427 -23.30 1.11 12.16
CA SER A 427 -23.66 2.46 11.68
C SER A 427 -24.73 2.44 10.58
N PHE A 428 -24.79 1.38 9.80
CA PHE A 428 -25.78 1.19 8.73
C PHE A 428 -27.05 0.44 9.14
N THR A 429 -27.04 -0.25 10.28
CA THR A 429 -28.19 -1.09 10.73
C THR A 429 -28.92 -0.50 11.91
N TRP A 430 -28.22 0.13 12.83
CA TRP A 430 -28.83 0.58 14.08
C TRP A 430 -29.53 1.93 13.89
N LYS A 431 -30.87 1.94 14.02
CA LYS A 431 -31.71 3.13 13.82
C LYS A 431 -31.30 4.34 14.67
N ALA A 432 -30.80 4.11 15.89
CA ALA A 432 -30.31 5.17 16.77
C ALA A 432 -29.08 5.90 16.20
N LEU A 433 -28.30 5.24 15.36
CA LEU A 433 -27.08 5.80 14.73
C LEU A 433 -27.34 6.36 13.33
N ALA A 434 -28.55 6.24 12.79
CA ALA A 434 -28.89 6.64 11.42
C ALA A 434 -28.61 8.13 11.13
N ALA A 435 -28.79 9.01 12.13
CA ALA A 435 -28.50 10.45 11.99
C ALA A 435 -26.99 10.74 11.82
N TYR A 436 -26.13 9.86 12.30
CA TYR A 436 -24.67 9.99 12.29
C TYR A 436 -23.99 9.02 11.31
N SER A 437 -24.76 8.27 10.52
CA SER A 437 -24.25 7.19 9.66
C SER A 437 -23.12 7.65 8.73
N GLY A 438 -23.21 8.85 8.13
CA GLY A 438 -22.16 9.43 7.29
C GLY A 438 -20.86 9.68 8.06
N THR A 439 -20.95 10.36 9.20
CA THR A 439 -19.76 10.63 10.04
C THR A 439 -19.14 9.33 10.56
N LEU A 440 -19.97 8.37 11.01
CA LEU A 440 -19.51 7.08 11.48
C LEU A 440 -18.89 6.23 10.35
N ALA A 441 -19.40 6.36 9.12
CA ALA A 441 -18.80 5.71 7.96
C ALA A 441 -17.37 6.23 7.71
N VAL A 442 -17.14 7.53 7.76
CA VAL A 442 -15.79 8.11 7.59
C VAL A 442 -14.88 7.72 8.76
N VAL A 443 -15.32 7.94 10.00
CA VAL A 443 -14.52 7.64 11.19
C VAL A 443 -14.20 6.15 11.27
N GLY A 444 -15.17 5.28 11.05
CA GLY A 444 -14.96 3.83 11.05
C GLY A 444 -13.99 3.38 9.96
N THR A 445 -14.09 3.97 8.75
CA THR A 445 -13.16 3.67 7.66
C THR A 445 -11.74 4.17 7.95
N VAL A 446 -11.58 5.37 8.52
CA VAL A 446 -10.28 5.89 8.95
C VAL A 446 -9.65 5.00 10.02
N LEU A 447 -10.42 4.60 11.05
CA LEU A 447 -9.93 3.70 12.09
C LEU A 447 -9.55 2.32 11.54
N TYR A 448 -10.33 1.82 10.59
CA TYR A 448 -10.02 0.57 9.90
C TYR A 448 -8.70 0.65 9.15
N VAL A 449 -8.49 1.71 8.34
CA VAL A 449 -7.27 1.89 7.55
C VAL A 449 -6.05 2.15 8.45
N LEU A 450 -6.19 2.92 9.51
CA LEU A 450 -5.13 3.10 10.51
C LEU A 450 -4.74 1.75 11.14
N SER A 451 -5.74 0.96 11.56
CA SER A 451 -5.50 -0.38 12.12
C SER A 451 -4.79 -1.29 11.13
N PHE A 452 -5.23 -1.30 9.86
CA PHE A 452 -4.58 -2.05 8.78
C PHE A 452 -3.11 -1.64 8.59
N SER A 453 -2.86 -0.35 8.53
CA SER A 453 -1.52 0.20 8.27
C SER A 453 -0.51 -0.13 9.36
N LEU A 454 -0.98 -0.34 10.61
CA LEU A 454 -0.10 -0.67 11.75
C LEU A 454 0.53 -2.06 11.65
N GLY A 455 -0.13 -3.03 11.03
CA GLY A 455 0.36 -4.40 11.03
C GLY A 455 -0.05 -5.22 9.81
N ALA A 456 -1.34 -5.40 9.55
CA ALA A 456 -1.84 -6.26 8.46
C ALA A 456 -1.34 -5.83 7.08
N GLY A 457 -1.04 -4.55 6.86
CA GLY A 457 -0.45 -4.02 5.62
C GLY A 457 1.02 -4.42 5.45
N PRO A 458 1.92 -3.90 6.28
CA PRO A 458 3.35 -4.04 6.06
C PRO A 458 3.94 -5.36 6.56
N VAL A 459 3.42 -5.95 7.65
CA VAL A 459 4.05 -7.10 8.31
C VAL A 459 4.07 -8.37 7.46
N PRO A 460 3.02 -8.77 6.72
CA PRO A 460 3.07 -10.01 5.94
C PRO A 460 4.23 -10.05 4.96
N ALA A 461 4.47 -8.98 4.20
CA ALA A 461 5.55 -8.92 3.23
C ALA A 461 6.95 -8.99 3.88
N LEU A 462 7.11 -8.42 5.09
CA LEU A 462 8.37 -8.46 5.84
C LEU A 462 8.60 -9.81 6.52
N LEU A 463 7.53 -10.47 6.95
CA LEU A 463 7.60 -11.74 7.65
C LEU A 463 8.02 -12.89 6.72
N LEU A 464 7.61 -12.87 5.44
CA LEU A 464 7.91 -13.95 4.50
C LEU A 464 9.39 -14.31 4.38
N PRO A 465 10.32 -13.36 4.16
CA PRO A 465 11.74 -13.69 4.09
C PRO A 465 12.32 -14.12 5.45
N GLU A 466 11.66 -13.78 6.56
CA GLU A 466 12.08 -14.19 7.91
C GLU A 466 11.69 -15.63 8.27
N ILE A 467 10.57 -16.13 7.73
CA ILE A 467 10.05 -17.47 8.05
C ILE A 467 10.41 -18.55 7.02
N PHE A 468 10.75 -18.17 5.79
CA PHE A 468 11.04 -19.14 4.74
C PHE A 468 12.53 -19.48 4.67
N ALA A 469 12.84 -20.77 4.77
CA ALA A 469 14.18 -21.27 4.53
C ALA A 469 14.71 -20.85 3.16
N SER A 470 16.00 -20.56 3.04
CA SER A 470 16.63 -20.01 1.82
C SER A 470 16.33 -20.85 0.57
N ARG A 471 16.28 -22.17 0.71
CA ARG A 471 16.02 -23.13 -0.36
C ARG A 471 14.64 -22.98 -1.03
N ILE A 472 13.61 -22.62 -0.26
CA ILE A 472 12.22 -22.51 -0.76
C ILE A 472 11.75 -21.06 -0.90
N ARG A 473 12.50 -20.10 -0.37
CA ARG A 473 12.06 -18.71 -0.13
C ARG A 473 11.47 -18.06 -1.37
N ALA A 474 12.15 -18.10 -2.51
CA ALA A 474 11.69 -17.45 -3.73
C ALA A 474 10.32 -17.97 -4.19
N LYS A 475 10.15 -19.29 -4.22
CA LYS A 475 8.89 -19.93 -4.66
C LYS A 475 7.77 -19.79 -3.64
N ALA A 476 8.09 -19.86 -2.33
CA ALA A 476 7.11 -19.66 -1.27
C ALA A 476 6.61 -18.21 -1.21
N VAL A 477 7.49 -17.22 -1.42
CA VAL A 477 7.09 -15.81 -1.56
C VAL A 477 6.21 -15.62 -2.80
N ALA A 478 6.59 -16.19 -3.94
CA ALA A 478 5.80 -16.11 -5.16
C ALA A 478 4.39 -16.71 -4.99
N LEU A 479 4.28 -17.87 -4.32
CA LEU A 479 2.99 -18.48 -4.02
C LEU A 479 2.14 -17.59 -3.11
N SER A 480 2.74 -17.01 -2.07
CA SER A 480 2.05 -16.12 -1.13
C SER A 480 1.56 -14.84 -1.82
N LEU A 481 2.37 -14.24 -2.69
CA LEU A 481 1.98 -13.09 -3.52
C LEU A 481 0.91 -13.47 -4.55
N GLY A 482 0.97 -14.68 -5.12
CA GLY A 482 -0.09 -15.21 -5.96
C GLY A 482 -1.44 -15.26 -5.22
N MET A 483 -1.44 -15.74 -3.97
CA MET A 483 -2.63 -15.73 -3.13
C MET A 483 -3.14 -14.30 -2.85
N HIS A 484 -2.23 -13.34 -2.62
CA HIS A 484 -2.58 -11.92 -2.48
C HIS A 484 -3.34 -11.40 -3.71
N TRP A 485 -2.78 -11.56 -4.91
CA TRP A 485 -3.37 -11.02 -6.14
C TRP A 485 -4.67 -11.70 -6.52
N ILE A 486 -4.76 -13.03 -6.40
CA ILE A 486 -5.97 -13.80 -6.70
C ILE A 486 -7.10 -13.40 -5.74
N SER A 487 -6.83 -13.30 -4.44
CA SER A 487 -7.83 -12.89 -3.46
C SER A 487 -8.30 -11.46 -3.69
N ASN A 488 -7.37 -10.56 -4.03
CA ASN A 488 -7.68 -9.18 -4.38
C ASN A 488 -8.57 -9.10 -5.64
N PHE A 489 -8.27 -9.90 -6.68
CA PHE A 489 -9.09 -10.02 -7.88
C PHE A 489 -10.53 -10.43 -7.55
N VAL A 490 -10.70 -11.46 -6.72
CA VAL A 490 -12.04 -11.94 -6.32
C VAL A 490 -12.81 -10.85 -5.58
N ILE A 491 -12.19 -10.17 -4.62
CA ILE A 491 -12.82 -9.07 -3.88
C ILE A 491 -13.19 -7.93 -4.83
N GLY A 492 -12.28 -7.48 -5.67
CA GLY A 492 -12.54 -6.39 -6.62
C GLY A 492 -13.69 -6.70 -7.58
N LEU A 493 -13.78 -7.95 -8.05
CA LEU A 493 -14.80 -8.38 -9.02
C LEU A 493 -16.20 -8.46 -8.39
N TYR A 494 -16.31 -9.04 -7.21
CA TYR A 494 -17.61 -9.42 -6.65
C TYR A 494 -18.14 -8.44 -5.59
N PHE A 495 -17.33 -7.53 -5.07
CA PHE A 495 -17.73 -6.65 -3.98
C PHE A 495 -19.03 -5.91 -4.24
N LEU A 496 -19.15 -5.20 -5.38
CA LEU A 496 -20.36 -4.45 -5.70
C LEU A 496 -21.59 -5.36 -5.84
N SER A 497 -21.44 -6.52 -6.49
CA SER A 497 -22.52 -7.49 -6.64
C SER A 497 -22.99 -8.07 -5.32
N VAL A 498 -22.06 -8.33 -4.40
CA VAL A 498 -22.37 -8.82 -3.04
C VAL A 498 -23.04 -7.71 -2.22
N VAL A 499 -22.55 -6.47 -2.30
CA VAL A 499 -23.16 -5.31 -1.62
C VAL A 499 -24.59 -5.08 -2.13
N THR A 500 -24.82 -5.18 -3.45
CA THR A 500 -26.14 -5.00 -4.03
C THR A 500 -27.12 -6.08 -3.55
N ARG A 501 -26.65 -7.31 -3.37
CA ARG A 501 -27.50 -8.45 -2.98
C ARG A 501 -27.76 -8.53 -1.48
N PHE A 502 -26.76 -8.30 -0.63
CA PHE A 502 -26.82 -8.55 0.81
C PHE A 502 -26.81 -7.27 1.65
N GLY A 503 -26.53 -6.11 1.03
CA GLY A 503 -26.35 -4.84 1.70
C GLY A 503 -24.95 -4.65 2.27
N ILE A 504 -24.51 -3.40 2.35
CA ILE A 504 -23.15 -3.02 2.78
C ILE A 504 -22.87 -3.44 4.25
N SER A 505 -23.88 -3.36 5.13
CA SER A 505 -23.73 -3.73 6.53
C SER A 505 -23.38 -5.21 6.72
N SER A 506 -24.05 -6.10 5.98
CA SER A 506 -23.77 -7.54 6.03
C SER A 506 -22.37 -7.86 5.53
N VAL A 507 -21.90 -7.13 4.51
CA VAL A 507 -20.55 -7.27 3.98
C VAL A 507 -19.50 -6.85 5.01
N TYR A 508 -19.71 -5.71 5.69
CA TYR A 508 -18.81 -5.27 6.76
C TYR A 508 -18.79 -6.22 7.95
N LEU A 509 -19.94 -6.80 8.29
CA LEU A 509 -20.01 -7.84 9.32
C LEU A 509 -19.23 -9.10 8.91
N GLY A 510 -19.30 -9.49 7.63
CA GLY A 510 -18.50 -10.57 7.08
C GLY A 510 -16.99 -10.29 7.18
N PHE A 511 -16.56 -9.08 6.83
CA PHE A 511 -15.16 -8.66 6.98
C PHE A 511 -14.71 -8.64 8.44
N ALA A 512 -15.56 -8.19 9.36
CA ALA A 512 -15.28 -8.28 10.80
C ALA A 512 -15.06 -9.74 11.24
N GLY A 513 -15.91 -10.67 10.78
CA GLY A 513 -15.75 -12.10 11.03
C GLY A 513 -14.43 -12.67 10.50
N VAL A 514 -14.03 -12.30 9.27
CA VAL A 514 -12.73 -12.68 8.70
C VAL A 514 -11.57 -12.14 9.55
N CYS A 515 -11.65 -10.90 10.03
CA CYS A 515 -10.62 -10.31 10.91
C CYS A 515 -10.51 -11.08 12.24
N VAL A 516 -11.62 -11.50 12.83
CA VAL A 516 -11.61 -12.33 14.04
C VAL A 516 -10.98 -13.70 13.77
N LEU A 517 -11.33 -14.34 12.66
CA LEU A 517 -10.69 -15.61 12.25
C LEU A 517 -9.19 -15.43 12.03
N ALA A 518 -8.76 -14.30 11.44
CA ALA A 518 -7.36 -13.98 11.28
C ALA A 518 -6.64 -13.85 12.64
N VAL A 519 -7.24 -13.19 13.63
CA VAL A 519 -6.69 -13.08 14.98
C VAL A 519 -6.49 -14.46 15.61
N LEU A 520 -7.50 -15.33 15.52
CA LEU A 520 -7.43 -16.70 16.06
C LEU A 520 -6.33 -17.51 15.35
N TYR A 521 -6.28 -17.41 14.01
CA TYR A 521 -5.25 -18.11 13.23
C TYR A 521 -3.84 -17.63 13.56
N ILE A 522 -3.62 -16.31 13.62
CA ILE A 522 -2.32 -15.71 13.93
C ILE A 522 -1.87 -16.07 15.36
N ALA A 523 -2.80 -16.06 16.32
CA ALA A 523 -2.49 -16.43 17.70
C ALA A 523 -1.96 -17.87 17.80
N GLY A 524 -2.53 -18.80 17.02
CA GLY A 524 -2.15 -20.22 17.06
C GLY A 524 -0.99 -20.62 16.14
N ASN A 525 -0.80 -19.95 14.98
CA ASN A 525 0.10 -20.46 13.93
C ASN A 525 1.29 -19.55 13.62
N VAL A 526 1.23 -18.25 13.96
CA VAL A 526 2.33 -17.34 13.69
C VAL A 526 3.30 -17.29 14.88
N VAL A 527 4.58 -17.49 14.61
CA VAL A 527 5.65 -17.37 15.59
C VAL A 527 6.18 -15.93 15.58
N GLU A 528 6.55 -15.40 16.77
CA GLU A 528 7.22 -14.11 16.86
C GLU A 528 8.66 -14.24 16.35
N THR A 529 9.01 -13.43 15.35
CA THR A 529 10.33 -13.48 14.71
C THR A 529 11.31 -12.44 15.25
N LYS A 530 10.81 -11.46 16.03
CA LYS A 530 11.65 -10.39 16.57
C LYS A 530 12.76 -10.93 17.45
N GLY A 531 14.01 -10.59 17.09
CA GLY A 531 15.20 -10.91 17.88
C GLY A 531 15.61 -12.38 17.86
N ARG A 532 15.01 -13.20 16.95
CA ARG A 532 15.36 -14.61 16.77
C ARG A 532 16.19 -14.82 15.51
N SER A 533 17.10 -15.82 15.54
CA SER A 533 17.83 -16.26 14.36
C SER A 533 16.91 -17.06 13.42
N LEU A 534 17.32 -17.19 12.15
CA LEU A 534 16.55 -18.01 11.19
C LEU A 534 16.45 -19.47 11.64
N GLU A 535 17.50 -20.01 12.26
CA GLU A 535 17.57 -21.38 12.78
C GLU A 535 16.59 -21.56 13.96
N GLU A 536 16.52 -20.59 14.87
CA GLU A 536 15.56 -20.60 15.99
C GLU A 536 14.11 -20.52 15.52
N ILE A 537 13.85 -19.75 14.45
CA ILE A 537 12.52 -19.65 13.85
C ILE A 537 12.15 -20.97 13.18
N GLU A 538 13.05 -21.60 12.44
CA GLU A 538 12.83 -22.89 11.79
C GLU A 538 12.56 -23.99 12.83
N LEU A 539 13.32 -24.02 13.92
CA LEU A 539 13.08 -24.94 15.04
C LEU A 539 11.71 -24.71 15.69
N ALA A 540 11.33 -23.46 15.95
CA ALA A 540 10.05 -23.14 16.55
C ALA A 540 8.86 -23.54 15.64
N LEU A 541 9.02 -23.43 14.32
CA LEU A 541 8.01 -23.81 13.33
C LEU A 541 7.91 -25.33 13.14
N THR A 542 9.03 -26.07 13.33
CA THR A 542 9.07 -27.53 13.23
C THR A 542 8.69 -28.23 14.53
N ALA A 543 8.99 -27.64 15.68
CA ALA A 543 8.67 -28.22 17.00
C ALA A 543 7.16 -28.25 17.30
N GLY A 544 6.34 -27.61 16.49
CA GLY A 544 4.90 -27.55 16.64
C GLY A 544 4.51 -26.88 17.97
N VAL A 545 4.20 -25.63 17.92
CA VAL A 545 3.55 -24.96 19.06
C VAL A 545 2.24 -25.63 19.37
#